data_6534b5a26f036a4e966dfb4a4a83e362
#
_entry.id   6534b5a26f036a4e966dfb4a4a83e362
#
_cell.length_a   1.000
_cell.length_b   1.000
_cell.length_c   1.000
_cell.angle_alpha   90.00
_cell.angle_beta   90.00
_cell.angle_gamma   90.00
#
_symmetry.space_group_name_H-M   'P 1'
#
loop_
_entity.id
_entity.type
_entity.pdbx_description
1 polymer ?
#
loop_
_entity_poly.entity_id
_entity_poly.type
_entity_poly.pdbx_seq_one_letter_code
_entity_poly.pdbx_strand_id
1 'polypeptide(L)'
;MVDASFIGKALPPSAPYRVSREKVREFALAIGEGASVCLDVEAARAAGHPDVVAPPTFCVTFTMPLIEAFLRDPAFGWDYARMVHGDQSITLHRPVYGGDELVTTIHIEDLATRAGSHLLTLRCAVADTAGEPVATTTALLVTQS
;
A
#
# COMPACT_ATOMS: atom_id res chain seq x y z
N MET A 1 -21.25 0.66 -14.29
CA MET A 1 -21.82 0.16 -13.01
C MET A 1 -20.76 -0.69 -12.35
N VAL A 2 -20.46 -0.42 -11.07
CA VAL A 2 -19.43 -1.17 -10.34
C VAL A 2 -19.90 -2.60 -10.09
N ASP A 3 -19.03 -3.58 -10.37
CA ASP A 3 -19.39 -5.00 -10.24
C ASP A 3 -19.19 -5.50 -8.79
N ALA A 4 -20.29 -5.65 -8.08
CA ALA A 4 -20.31 -6.14 -6.71
C ALA A 4 -19.86 -7.61 -6.56
N SER A 5 -19.75 -8.37 -7.64
CA SER A 5 -19.27 -9.76 -7.57
C SER A 5 -17.79 -9.88 -7.17
N PHE A 6 -17.06 -8.76 -7.17
CA PHE A 6 -15.68 -8.69 -6.69
C PHE A 6 -15.57 -8.69 -5.15
N ILE A 7 -16.63 -8.36 -4.42
CA ILE A 7 -16.60 -8.35 -2.94
C ILE A 7 -16.20 -9.71 -2.40
N GLY A 8 -15.29 -9.71 -1.44
CA GLY A 8 -14.76 -10.92 -0.80
C GLY A 8 -13.66 -11.64 -1.61
N LYS A 9 -13.34 -11.16 -2.80
CA LYS A 9 -12.27 -11.73 -3.61
C LYS A 9 -10.91 -11.14 -3.25
N ALA A 10 -9.89 -11.97 -3.43
CA ALA A 10 -8.49 -11.54 -3.45
C ALA A 10 -8.01 -11.50 -4.91
N LEU A 11 -7.29 -10.45 -5.27
CA LEU A 11 -6.59 -10.39 -6.55
C LEU A 11 -5.34 -11.28 -6.52
N PRO A 12 -4.82 -11.70 -7.66
CA PRO A 12 -3.55 -12.41 -7.71
C PRO A 12 -2.45 -11.60 -7.01
N PRO A 13 -1.53 -12.27 -6.27
CA PRO A 13 -0.40 -11.58 -5.64
C PRO A 13 0.42 -10.80 -6.67
N SER A 14 0.94 -9.65 -6.26
CA SER A 14 1.84 -8.85 -7.09
C SER A 14 3.16 -9.57 -7.36
N ALA A 15 3.90 -9.12 -8.38
CA ALA A 15 5.32 -9.39 -8.46
C ALA A 15 6.03 -8.81 -7.22
N PRO A 16 7.17 -9.39 -6.79
CA PRO A 16 7.95 -8.86 -5.68
C PRO A 16 8.39 -7.41 -5.97
N TYR A 17 8.15 -6.53 -5.02
CA TYR A 17 8.66 -5.16 -5.02
C TYR A 17 9.92 -5.10 -4.17
N ARG A 18 11.02 -4.65 -4.76
CA ARG A 18 12.27 -4.46 -4.02
C ARG A 18 12.35 -3.06 -3.45
N VAL A 19 12.49 -2.95 -2.14
CA VAL A 19 12.66 -1.68 -1.42
C VAL A 19 14.09 -1.21 -1.63
N SER A 20 14.29 -0.12 -2.37
CA SER A 20 15.62 0.48 -2.55
C SER A 20 15.90 1.52 -1.47
N ARG A 21 17.16 1.67 -1.09
CA ARG A 21 17.61 2.73 -0.16
C ARG A 21 17.28 4.12 -0.70
N GLU A 22 17.48 4.32 -2.00
CA GLU A 22 17.17 5.61 -2.65
C GLU A 22 15.68 5.93 -2.60
N LYS A 23 14.80 4.96 -2.80
CA LYS A 23 13.35 5.19 -2.70
C LYS A 23 12.93 5.52 -1.27
N VAL A 24 13.49 4.85 -0.28
CA VAL A 24 13.25 5.17 1.14
C VAL A 24 13.70 6.59 1.45
N ARG A 25 14.91 6.97 1.03
CA ARG A 25 15.44 8.31 1.20
C ARG A 25 14.60 9.38 0.50
N GLU A 26 14.26 9.18 -0.76
CA GLU A 26 13.41 10.08 -1.54
C GLU A 26 12.06 10.31 -0.85
N PHE A 27 11.41 9.24 -0.42
CA PHE A 27 10.13 9.33 0.27
C PHE A 27 10.25 10.02 1.63
N ALA A 28 11.26 9.68 2.43
CA ALA A 28 11.52 10.32 3.72
C ALA A 28 11.70 11.84 3.56
N LEU A 29 12.52 12.27 2.61
CA LEU A 29 12.73 13.69 2.33
C LEU A 29 11.44 14.37 1.85
N ALA A 30 10.65 13.70 1.01
CA ALA A 30 9.40 14.25 0.48
C ALA A 30 8.36 14.52 1.57
N ILE A 31 8.31 13.70 2.62
CA ILE A 31 7.38 13.87 3.75
C ILE A 31 7.99 14.66 4.93
N GLY A 32 9.22 15.17 4.79
CA GLY A 32 9.90 15.91 5.85
C GLY A 32 10.44 15.03 6.98
N GLU A 33 10.62 13.71 6.76
CA GLU A 33 11.24 12.81 7.74
C GLU A 33 12.75 12.95 7.70
N GLY A 34 13.31 13.48 8.78
CA GLY A 34 14.74 13.76 8.89
C GLY A 34 15.52 12.74 9.72
N ALA A 35 14.90 11.65 10.18
CA ALA A 35 15.57 10.65 11.00
C ALA A 35 16.71 9.98 10.23
N SER A 36 17.90 9.95 10.84
CA SER A 36 19.10 9.40 10.20
C SER A 36 18.99 7.93 9.83
N VAL A 37 18.17 7.16 10.58
CA VAL A 37 17.91 5.74 10.27
C VAL A 37 17.18 5.54 8.94
N CYS A 38 16.44 6.55 8.45
CA CYS A 38 15.78 6.51 7.14
C CYS A 38 16.70 6.95 6.00
N LEU A 39 17.76 7.70 6.30
CA LEU A 39 18.57 8.40 5.30
C LEU A 39 19.96 7.80 5.12
N ASP A 40 20.50 7.14 6.16
CA ASP A 40 21.86 6.63 6.19
C ASP A 40 21.89 5.20 6.73
N VAL A 41 22.42 4.28 5.92
CA VAL A 41 22.51 2.86 6.29
C VAL A 41 23.42 2.63 7.50
N GLU A 42 24.52 3.37 7.64
CA GLU A 42 25.42 3.20 8.78
C GLU A 42 24.77 3.69 10.08
N ALA A 43 24.01 4.77 10.03
CA ALA A 43 23.21 5.24 11.17
C ALA A 43 22.13 4.21 11.54
N ALA A 44 21.48 3.61 10.57
CA ALA A 44 20.48 2.55 10.81
C ALA A 44 21.12 1.34 11.48
N ARG A 45 22.27 0.88 10.99
CA ARG A 45 23.04 -0.24 11.57
C ARG A 45 23.52 0.04 12.99
N ALA A 46 24.01 1.25 13.24
CA ALA A 46 24.42 1.69 14.58
C ALA A 46 23.23 1.69 15.57
N ALA A 47 22.01 1.91 15.08
CA ALA A 47 20.77 1.83 15.87
C ALA A 47 20.21 0.40 15.99
N GLY A 48 20.88 -0.61 15.44
CA GLY A 48 20.48 -2.03 15.55
C GLY A 48 19.60 -2.53 14.41
N HIS A 49 19.44 -1.77 13.33
CA HIS A 49 18.68 -2.19 12.15
C HIS A 49 19.59 -2.82 11.09
N PRO A 50 19.09 -3.77 10.27
CA PRO A 50 19.92 -4.39 9.23
C PRO A 50 20.20 -3.45 8.05
N ASP A 51 19.34 -2.49 7.81
CA ASP A 51 19.43 -1.51 6.70
C ASP A 51 18.61 -0.27 7.02
N VAL A 52 18.52 0.70 6.11
CA VAL A 52 17.68 1.88 6.29
C VAL A 52 16.24 1.48 6.61
N VAL A 53 15.62 2.22 7.51
CA VAL A 53 14.24 1.99 7.95
C VAL A 53 13.31 2.88 7.13
N ALA A 54 12.34 2.29 6.45
CA ALA A 54 11.35 3.07 5.74
C ALA A 54 10.42 3.79 6.74
N PRO A 55 10.01 5.03 6.45
CA PRO A 55 8.99 5.71 7.24
C PRO A 55 7.70 4.87 7.32
N PRO A 56 6.90 4.99 8.40
CA PRO A 56 5.73 4.14 8.63
C PRO A 56 4.70 4.13 7.49
N THR A 57 4.61 5.20 6.70
CA THR A 57 3.67 5.32 5.58
C THR A 57 4.24 4.89 4.23
N PHE A 58 5.47 4.42 4.19
CA PHE A 58 6.20 4.08 2.95
C PHE A 58 5.45 3.08 2.07
N CYS A 59 4.71 2.14 2.65
CA CYS A 59 4.01 1.09 1.89
C CYS A 59 3.02 1.63 0.86
N VAL A 60 2.49 2.84 1.02
CA VAL A 60 1.60 3.46 0.02
C VAL A 60 2.31 3.65 -1.33
N THR A 61 3.63 3.78 -1.34
CA THR A 61 4.39 4.02 -2.58
C THR A 61 4.31 2.84 -3.55
N PHE A 62 4.10 1.62 -3.07
CA PHE A 62 4.00 0.43 -3.91
C PHE A 62 2.62 -0.26 -3.84
N THR A 63 1.81 0.00 -2.83
CA THR A 63 0.44 -0.54 -2.77
C THR A 63 -0.53 0.28 -3.62
N MET A 64 -0.44 1.61 -3.62
CA MET A 64 -1.34 2.47 -4.40
C MET A 64 -1.26 2.24 -5.91
N PRO A 65 -0.08 2.10 -6.54
CA PRO A 65 -0.02 1.77 -7.97
C PRO A 65 -0.74 0.45 -8.34
N LEU A 66 -0.72 -0.54 -7.46
CA LEU A 66 -1.43 -1.81 -7.66
C LEU A 66 -2.96 -1.60 -7.55
N ILE A 67 -3.39 -0.82 -6.57
CA ILE A 67 -4.80 -0.43 -6.41
C ILE A 67 -5.26 0.34 -7.66
N GLU A 68 -4.48 1.30 -8.13
CA GLU A 68 -4.81 2.08 -9.33
C GLU A 68 -4.96 1.19 -10.56
N ALA A 69 -4.07 0.22 -10.75
CA ALA A 69 -4.16 -0.72 -11.86
C ALA A 69 -5.47 -1.52 -11.81
N PHE A 70 -5.87 -1.98 -10.63
CA PHE A 70 -7.16 -2.66 -10.43
C PHE A 70 -8.36 -1.74 -10.72
N LEU A 71 -8.34 -0.52 -10.20
CA LEU A 71 -9.45 0.42 -10.36
C LEU A 71 -9.65 0.87 -11.82
N ARG A 72 -8.59 0.80 -12.63
CA ARG A 72 -8.65 1.10 -14.07
C ARG A 72 -9.12 -0.08 -14.91
N ASP A 73 -9.26 -1.27 -14.32
CA ASP A 73 -9.80 -2.42 -15.03
C ASP A 73 -11.28 -2.18 -15.37
N PRO A 74 -11.63 -2.14 -16.68
CA PRO A 74 -13.02 -1.91 -17.08
C PRO A 74 -13.99 -2.98 -16.60
N ALA A 75 -13.51 -4.19 -16.28
CA ALA A 75 -14.33 -5.26 -15.73
C ALA A 75 -14.89 -4.92 -14.35
N PHE A 76 -14.17 -4.14 -13.55
CA PHE A 76 -14.65 -3.67 -12.25
C PHE A 76 -15.63 -2.51 -12.36
N GLY A 77 -15.45 -1.62 -13.34
CA GLY A 77 -16.36 -0.53 -13.63
C GLY A 77 -16.30 0.68 -12.68
N TRP A 78 -15.15 0.91 -12.05
CA TRP A 78 -14.92 2.04 -11.14
C TRP A 78 -14.69 3.34 -11.90
N ASP A 79 -15.32 4.45 -11.44
CA ASP A 79 -15.04 5.77 -11.99
C ASP A 79 -13.82 6.39 -11.31
N TYR A 80 -12.65 6.08 -11.85
CA TYR A 80 -11.39 6.57 -11.32
C TYR A 80 -11.23 8.09 -11.42
N ALA A 81 -11.83 8.72 -12.41
CA ALA A 81 -11.66 10.16 -12.63
C ALA A 81 -12.33 11.03 -11.54
N ARG A 82 -13.37 10.48 -10.90
CA ARG A 82 -14.11 11.18 -9.83
C ARG A 82 -13.88 10.58 -8.46
N MET A 83 -12.80 9.83 -8.31
CA MET A 83 -12.45 9.18 -7.06
C MET A 83 -11.77 10.15 -6.09
N VAL A 84 -12.10 10.02 -4.82
CA VAL A 84 -11.36 10.62 -3.71
C VAL A 84 -10.90 9.52 -2.75
N HIS A 85 -9.77 9.73 -2.10
CA HIS A 85 -9.25 8.89 -1.04
C HIS A 85 -9.90 9.34 0.27
N GLY A 86 -10.78 8.53 0.85
CA GLY A 86 -11.55 8.88 2.03
C GLY A 86 -10.86 8.58 3.33
N ASP A 87 -10.15 7.44 3.42
CA ASP A 87 -9.42 7.03 4.61
C ASP A 87 -8.27 6.08 4.25
N GLN A 88 -7.25 6.05 5.10
CA GLN A 88 -6.11 5.15 4.98
C GLN A 88 -5.64 4.72 6.36
N SER A 89 -5.50 3.42 6.58
CA SER A 89 -4.83 2.87 7.74
C SER A 89 -3.65 2.00 7.34
N ILE A 90 -2.62 1.99 8.17
CA ILE A 90 -1.41 1.19 7.97
C ILE A 90 -1.04 0.56 9.30
N THR A 91 -0.90 -0.76 9.32
CA THR A 91 -0.38 -1.51 10.45
C THR A 91 0.92 -2.17 10.02
N LEU A 92 2.02 -1.81 10.65
CA LEU A 92 3.31 -2.49 10.46
C LEU A 92 3.41 -3.67 11.41
N HIS A 93 3.67 -4.87 10.87
CA HIS A 93 3.95 -6.06 11.68
C HIS A 93 5.44 -6.16 12.01
N ARG A 94 6.28 -5.53 11.21
CA ARG A 94 7.68 -5.26 11.45
C ARG A 94 8.10 -4.01 10.68
N PRO A 95 9.27 -3.41 10.98
CA PRO A 95 9.81 -2.34 10.13
C PRO A 95 10.05 -2.83 8.71
N VAL A 96 9.89 -1.93 7.74
CA VAL A 96 10.27 -2.16 6.35
C VAL A 96 11.69 -1.63 6.16
N TYR A 97 12.55 -2.45 5.60
CA TYR A 97 13.96 -2.16 5.43
C TYR A 97 14.36 -2.03 3.96
N GLY A 98 15.39 -1.25 3.70
CA GLY A 98 16.07 -1.30 2.41
C GLY A 98 16.53 -2.73 2.10
N GLY A 99 16.28 -3.18 0.86
CA GLY A 99 16.57 -4.54 0.42
C GLY A 99 15.44 -5.56 0.61
N ASP A 100 14.38 -5.23 1.32
CA ASP A 100 13.19 -6.07 1.40
C ASP A 100 12.60 -6.36 0.01
N GLU A 101 12.13 -7.57 -0.20
CA GLU A 101 11.32 -7.95 -1.36
C GLU A 101 9.92 -8.31 -0.88
N LEU A 102 8.94 -7.49 -1.28
CA LEU A 102 7.59 -7.50 -0.72
C LEU A 102 6.55 -7.84 -1.79
N VAL A 103 5.66 -8.74 -1.43
CA VAL A 103 4.52 -9.17 -2.26
C VAL A 103 3.24 -8.63 -1.65
N THR A 104 2.42 -7.98 -2.46
CA THR A 104 1.13 -7.42 -2.03
C THR A 104 -0.02 -8.22 -2.62
N THR A 105 -0.97 -8.60 -1.76
CA THR A 105 -2.25 -9.19 -2.17
C THR A 105 -3.36 -8.23 -1.80
N ILE A 106 -4.14 -7.78 -2.79
CA ILE A 106 -5.29 -6.89 -2.59
C ILE A 106 -6.53 -7.74 -2.34
N HIS A 107 -7.22 -7.46 -1.23
CA HIS A 107 -8.52 -8.03 -0.89
C HIS A 107 -9.59 -6.95 -1.04
N ILE A 108 -10.65 -7.25 -1.78
CA ILE A 108 -11.83 -6.39 -1.91
C ILE A 108 -12.73 -6.70 -0.71
N GLU A 109 -12.62 -5.89 0.35
CA GLU A 109 -13.29 -6.15 1.62
C GLU A 109 -14.78 -5.79 1.57
N ASP A 110 -15.11 -4.62 1.03
CA ASP A 110 -16.47 -4.11 1.01
C ASP A 110 -16.70 -3.13 -0.14
N LEU A 111 -17.92 -3.08 -0.61
CA LEU A 111 -18.43 -2.11 -1.56
C LEU A 111 -19.84 -1.71 -1.15
N ALA A 112 -19.99 -0.53 -0.60
CA ALA A 112 -21.26 0.04 -0.21
C ALA A 112 -21.69 1.16 -1.16
N THR A 113 -22.99 1.34 -1.34
CA THR A 113 -23.53 2.51 -2.05
C THR A 113 -24.36 3.31 -1.06
N ARG A 114 -24.01 4.57 -0.85
CA ARG A 114 -24.69 5.47 0.08
C ARG A 114 -24.81 6.87 -0.52
N ALA A 115 -26.00 7.45 -0.48
CA ALA A 115 -26.26 8.82 -0.89
C ALA A 115 -25.68 9.20 -2.27
N GLY A 116 -25.77 8.29 -3.25
CA GLY A 116 -25.26 8.53 -4.61
C GLY A 116 -23.73 8.39 -4.72
N SER A 117 -23.09 7.73 -3.78
CA SER A 117 -21.66 7.44 -3.83
C SER A 117 -21.38 5.96 -3.62
N HIS A 118 -20.37 5.44 -4.32
CA HIS A 118 -19.82 4.13 -4.05
C HIS A 118 -18.63 4.28 -3.09
N LEU A 119 -18.62 3.47 -2.03
CA LEU A 119 -17.56 3.40 -1.02
C LEU A 119 -16.90 2.02 -1.13
N LEU A 120 -15.65 2.00 -1.49
CA LEU A 120 -14.87 0.78 -1.69
C LEU A 120 -13.80 0.68 -0.62
N THR A 121 -13.78 -0.44 0.11
CA THR A 121 -12.74 -0.76 1.08
C THR A 121 -11.82 -1.84 0.51
N LEU A 122 -10.55 -1.50 0.37
CA LEU A 122 -9.50 -2.40 -0.10
C LEU A 122 -8.46 -2.62 1.00
N ARG A 123 -8.19 -3.89 1.30
CA ARG A 123 -7.12 -4.28 2.21
C ARG A 123 -5.96 -4.87 1.42
N CYS A 124 -4.76 -4.35 1.63
CA CYS A 124 -3.52 -4.90 1.08
C CYS A 124 -2.78 -5.67 2.17
N ALA A 125 -2.61 -6.96 1.97
CA ALA A 125 -1.73 -7.79 2.77
C ALA A 125 -0.33 -7.78 2.13
N VAL A 126 0.64 -7.21 2.83
CA VAL A 126 2.03 -7.13 2.39
C VAL A 126 2.84 -8.16 3.17
N ALA A 127 3.49 -9.05 2.46
CA ALA A 127 4.34 -10.10 3.03
C ALA A 127 5.70 -10.11 2.34
N ASP A 128 6.71 -10.71 2.99
CA ASP A 128 7.96 -11.00 2.31
C ASP A 128 7.82 -12.22 1.38
N THR A 129 8.88 -12.56 0.67
CA THR A 129 8.88 -13.71 -0.27
C THR A 129 8.80 -15.06 0.41
N ALA A 130 9.01 -15.15 1.73
CA ALA A 130 8.78 -16.34 2.54
C ALA A 130 7.32 -16.45 3.03
N GLY A 131 6.49 -15.43 2.79
CA GLY A 131 5.10 -15.37 3.22
C GLY A 131 4.90 -14.79 4.62
N GLU A 132 5.94 -14.27 5.27
CA GLU A 132 5.81 -13.65 6.58
C GLU A 132 5.17 -12.26 6.47
N PRO A 133 4.15 -11.96 7.29
CA PRO A 133 3.48 -10.66 7.26
C PRO A 133 4.44 -9.50 7.59
N VAL A 134 4.39 -8.46 6.78
CA VAL A 134 5.21 -7.25 6.97
C VAL A 134 4.33 -6.05 7.30
N ALA A 135 3.26 -5.84 6.54
CA ALA A 135 2.33 -4.74 6.77
C ALA A 135 0.92 -5.09 6.29
N THR A 136 -0.06 -4.40 6.84
CA THR A 136 -1.44 -4.40 6.33
C THR A 136 -1.85 -2.96 6.10
N THR A 137 -2.31 -2.63 4.90
CA THR A 137 -2.87 -1.32 4.61
C THR A 137 -4.35 -1.46 4.25
N THR A 138 -5.17 -0.51 4.66
CA THR A 138 -6.58 -0.48 4.28
C THR A 138 -6.94 0.91 3.77
N ALA A 139 -7.48 0.97 2.56
CA ALA A 139 -7.90 2.20 1.92
C ALA A 139 -9.42 2.23 1.77
N LEU A 140 -10.03 3.35 2.10
CA LEU A 140 -11.40 3.68 1.73
C LEU A 140 -11.39 4.65 0.56
N LEU A 141 -11.92 4.21 -0.55
CA LEU A 141 -12.02 4.99 -1.78
C LEU A 141 -13.47 5.31 -2.07
N VAL A 142 -13.75 6.52 -2.52
CA VAL A 142 -15.11 7.00 -2.75
C VAL A 142 -15.21 7.59 -4.16
N THR A 143 -16.24 7.19 -4.90
CA THR A 143 -16.60 7.80 -6.19
C THR A 143 -18.08 8.07 -6.26
N GLN A 144 -18.51 8.98 -7.13
CA GLN A 144 -19.93 9.18 -7.40
C GLN A 144 -20.50 8.03 -8.22
N SER A 145 -21.71 7.62 -7.91
CA SER A 145 -22.45 6.58 -8.64
C SER A 145 -23.09 7.13 -9.92
#